data_b88e96cf72045ad854479ed69cebf4ae
#
_entry.id   b88e96cf72045ad854479ed69cebf4ae
#
_cell.length_a   1.000
_cell.length_b   1.000
_cell.length_c   1.000
_cell.angle_alpha   90.00
_cell.angle_beta   90.00
_cell.angle_gamma   90.00
#
_symmetry.space_group_name_H-M   'P 1'
#
loop_
_entity.id
_entity.type
_entity.pdbx_description
1 polymer ?
#
loop_
_entity_poly.entity_id
_entity_poly.type
_entity_poly.pdbx_seq_one_letter_code
_entity_poly.pdbx_strand_id
1 'polypeptide(L)'
;MTLWIPNDSWVTTDRGCAIESLDRDTCLALLPTASIGRVGWVTPDGHAMILPVNFVLDGETIVFSTGEGDKLDFVREGRVLTFEVDAVEPAFQAGWSVLVFGTAEMITSPAQIHRIEQLHLAPWAPLRDRVFIGLSVHEISGRRLPLHPGKITFVRQSP
;
A
#
# COMPACT_ATOMS: atom_id res chain seq x y z
N MET A 1 7.23 -19.78 17.49
CA MET A 1 6.92 -18.35 17.44
C MET A 1 8.05 -17.69 16.65
N THR A 2 7.86 -17.54 15.34
CA THR A 2 8.92 -17.03 14.46
C THR A 2 8.70 -15.53 14.34
N LEU A 3 9.62 -14.76 14.90
CA LEU A 3 9.65 -13.31 14.78
C LEU A 3 9.98 -12.94 13.32
N TRP A 4 9.13 -12.15 12.69
CA TRP A 4 9.42 -11.56 11.39
C TRP A 4 10.55 -10.53 11.54
N ILE A 5 11.69 -10.75 10.85
CA ILE A 5 12.81 -9.82 10.82
C ILE A 5 12.82 -9.18 9.41
N PRO A 6 12.81 -7.84 9.28
CA PRO A 6 12.69 -7.15 7.99
C PRO A 6 13.81 -7.40 6.99
N ASN A 7 14.85 -8.15 7.34
CA ASN A 7 16.07 -8.24 6.52
C ASN A 7 16.49 -9.68 6.17
N ASP A 8 15.60 -10.67 6.31
CA ASP A 8 15.93 -12.02 5.88
C ASP A 8 15.62 -12.22 4.39
N SER A 9 16.70 -12.31 3.63
CA SER A 9 16.68 -12.82 2.27
C SER A 9 16.22 -14.28 2.28
N TRP A 10 14.97 -14.52 1.90
CA TRP A 10 14.49 -15.86 1.61
C TRP A 10 15.16 -16.39 0.34
N VAL A 11 16.26 -17.09 0.51
CA VAL A 11 16.85 -17.88 -0.59
C VAL A 11 16.12 -19.19 -0.65
N THR A 12 15.08 -19.27 -1.44
CA THR A 12 14.54 -20.57 -1.87
C THR A 12 15.29 -20.99 -3.12
N THR A 13 16.18 -21.95 -2.96
CA THR A 13 16.84 -22.63 -4.07
C THR A 13 15.87 -23.58 -4.74
N ASP A 14 14.91 -23.05 -5.52
CA ASP A 14 14.27 -23.82 -6.56
C ASP A 14 14.24 -23.00 -7.86
N ARG A 15 14.61 -23.66 -8.94
CA ARG A 15 14.99 -23.04 -10.22
C ARG A 15 13.80 -22.33 -10.85
N GLY A 16 13.81 -20.99 -10.83
CA GLY A 16 13.05 -20.29 -11.82
C GLY A 16 12.34 -19.00 -11.46
N CYS A 17 12.07 -18.68 -10.20
CA CYS A 17 11.42 -17.43 -9.87
C CYS A 17 11.88 -16.93 -8.50
N ALA A 18 12.99 -16.22 -8.45
CA ALA A 18 13.43 -15.55 -7.24
C ALA A 18 12.55 -14.32 -7.01
N ILE A 19 12.06 -14.15 -5.79
CA ILE A 19 11.42 -12.89 -5.37
C ILE A 19 12.50 -11.80 -5.40
N GLU A 20 12.23 -10.73 -6.12
CA GLU A 20 13.11 -9.57 -6.21
C GLU A 20 12.76 -8.56 -5.11
N SER A 21 13.76 -8.07 -4.38
CA SER A 21 13.58 -6.90 -3.51
C SER A 21 13.62 -5.64 -4.35
N LEU A 22 12.69 -4.71 -4.07
CA LEU A 22 12.59 -3.43 -4.75
C LEU A 22 13.26 -2.34 -3.92
N ASP A 23 13.98 -1.45 -4.59
CA ASP A 23 14.53 -0.25 -3.96
C ASP A 23 13.44 0.80 -3.65
N ARG A 24 13.80 1.82 -2.87
CA ARG A 24 12.88 2.88 -2.45
C ARG A 24 12.23 3.58 -3.64
N ASP A 25 13.01 3.97 -4.64
CA ASP A 25 12.53 4.75 -5.78
C ASP A 25 11.53 3.94 -6.62
N THR A 26 11.83 2.67 -6.82
CA THR A 26 10.92 1.72 -7.49
C THR A 26 9.63 1.54 -6.68
N CYS A 27 9.72 1.40 -5.37
CA CYS A 27 8.54 1.32 -4.51
C CYS A 27 7.67 2.57 -4.62
N LEU A 28 8.25 3.77 -4.52
CA LEU A 28 7.52 5.03 -4.66
C LEU A 28 6.87 5.19 -6.05
N ALA A 29 7.55 4.73 -7.10
CA ALA A 29 7.01 4.77 -8.46
C ALA A 29 5.84 3.80 -8.67
N LEU A 30 5.79 2.71 -7.93
CA LEU A 30 4.70 1.72 -8.01
C LEU A 30 3.43 2.18 -7.28
N LEU A 31 3.55 2.93 -6.18
CA LEU A 31 2.39 3.37 -5.38
C LEU A 31 1.27 4.00 -6.22
N PRO A 32 1.53 4.98 -7.11
CA PRO A 32 0.46 5.64 -7.87
C PRO A 32 -0.14 4.76 -8.99
N THR A 33 0.40 3.57 -9.23
CA THR A 33 -0.16 2.65 -10.24
C THR A 33 -1.38 1.86 -9.73
N ALA A 34 -1.63 1.90 -8.42
CA ALA A 34 -2.80 1.32 -7.79
C ALA A 34 -3.70 2.42 -7.19
N SER A 35 -4.98 2.18 -7.10
CA SER A 35 -5.97 3.13 -6.55
C SER A 35 -6.49 2.73 -5.16
N ILE A 36 -6.20 1.52 -4.72
CA ILE A 36 -6.59 0.99 -3.41
C ILE A 36 -5.35 0.45 -2.72
N GLY A 37 -5.16 0.88 -1.48
CA GLY A 37 -4.22 0.29 -0.54
C GLY A 37 -4.94 -0.20 0.71
N ARG A 38 -4.19 -0.75 1.64
CA ARG A 38 -4.70 -1.23 2.92
C ARG A 38 -3.96 -0.52 4.04
N VAL A 39 -4.68 0.21 4.88
CA VAL A 39 -4.13 0.78 6.10
C VAL A 39 -4.31 -0.21 7.25
N GLY A 40 -3.23 -0.42 8.02
CA GLY A 40 -3.21 -1.32 9.15
C GLY A 40 -2.75 -0.63 10.44
N TRP A 41 -3.35 -1.04 11.55
CA TRP A 41 -2.97 -0.60 12.90
C TRP A 41 -3.31 -1.67 13.93
N VAL A 42 -2.79 -1.53 15.15
CA VAL A 42 -3.12 -2.40 16.27
C VAL A 42 -3.96 -1.62 17.27
N THR A 43 -5.13 -2.12 17.58
CA THR A 43 -6.05 -1.51 18.57
C THR A 43 -5.50 -1.59 19.99
N PRO A 44 -5.99 -0.78 20.95
CA PRO A 44 -5.51 -0.82 22.33
C PRO A 44 -5.64 -2.18 23.02
N ASP A 45 -6.61 -2.98 22.61
CA ASP A 45 -6.84 -4.36 23.08
C ASP A 45 -6.03 -5.41 22.31
N GLY A 46 -5.14 -4.98 21.41
CA GLY A 46 -4.15 -5.83 20.73
C GLY A 46 -4.64 -6.48 19.43
N HIS A 47 -5.81 -6.11 18.90
CA HIS A 47 -6.27 -6.63 17.62
C HIS A 47 -5.62 -5.89 16.44
N ALA A 48 -5.17 -6.64 15.45
CA ALA A 48 -4.71 -6.07 14.19
C ALA A 48 -5.92 -5.75 13.30
N MET A 49 -6.04 -4.48 12.92
CA MET A 49 -7.05 -3.98 12.00
C MET A 49 -6.42 -3.71 10.65
N ILE A 50 -7.08 -4.12 9.58
CA ILE A 50 -6.67 -3.85 8.19
C ILE A 50 -7.90 -3.43 7.40
N LEU A 51 -7.85 -2.25 6.80
CA LEU A 51 -8.97 -1.71 6.01
C LEU A 51 -8.50 -1.20 4.65
N PRO A 52 -9.25 -1.50 3.58
CA PRO A 52 -8.99 -0.92 2.27
C PRO A 52 -9.32 0.58 2.26
N VAL A 53 -8.50 1.35 1.59
CA VAL A 53 -8.70 2.79 1.38
C VAL A 53 -8.31 3.17 -0.05
N ASN A 54 -9.06 4.10 -0.64
CA ASN A 54 -8.56 4.79 -1.82
C ASN A 54 -7.50 5.80 -1.38
N PHE A 55 -6.44 5.92 -2.16
CA PHE A 55 -5.33 6.80 -1.84
C PHE A 55 -4.75 7.47 -3.10
N VAL A 56 -4.00 8.51 -2.86
CA VAL A 56 -3.12 9.15 -3.84
C VAL A 56 -1.76 9.41 -3.20
N LEU A 57 -0.73 9.60 -4.02
CA LEU A 57 0.59 9.99 -3.57
C LEU A 57 0.78 11.50 -3.84
N ASP A 58 1.06 12.28 -2.79
CA ASP A 58 1.40 13.70 -2.87
C ASP A 58 2.87 13.87 -2.43
N GLY A 59 3.78 13.94 -3.39
CA GLY A 59 5.21 13.81 -3.12
C GLY A 59 5.52 12.41 -2.55
N GLU A 60 6.08 12.34 -1.34
CA GLU A 60 6.31 11.11 -0.60
C GLU A 60 5.27 10.89 0.53
N THR A 61 4.13 11.54 0.45
CA THR A 61 3.05 11.40 1.42
C THR A 61 1.90 10.62 0.80
N ILE A 62 1.53 9.51 1.41
CA ILE A 62 0.35 8.75 1.03
C ILE A 62 -0.87 9.45 1.62
N VAL A 63 -1.79 9.90 0.78
CA VAL A 63 -2.99 10.59 1.23
C VAL A 63 -4.21 9.74 0.97
N PHE A 64 -4.99 9.52 2.02
CA PHE A 64 -6.28 8.86 1.95
C PHE A 64 -7.33 9.65 2.73
N SER A 65 -8.59 9.28 2.58
CA SER A 65 -9.66 9.92 3.34
C SER A 65 -10.43 8.90 4.18
N THR A 66 -10.92 9.37 5.31
CA THR A 66 -11.75 8.59 6.24
C THR A 66 -12.91 9.44 6.75
N GLY A 67 -13.98 8.78 7.22
CA GLY A 67 -14.97 9.39 8.11
C GLY A 67 -14.51 9.29 9.56
N GLU A 68 -15.35 9.74 10.49
CA GLU A 68 -15.12 9.52 11.91
C GLU A 68 -15.07 8.03 12.26
N GLY A 69 -14.32 7.66 13.30
CA GLY A 69 -14.15 6.31 13.80
C GLY A 69 -12.74 6.03 14.32
N ASP A 70 -12.52 4.80 14.77
CA ASP A 70 -11.30 4.34 15.46
C ASP A 70 -9.98 4.69 14.73
N LYS A 71 -9.98 4.69 13.39
CA LYS A 71 -8.81 5.09 12.61
C LYS A 71 -8.37 6.52 12.89
N LEU A 72 -9.34 7.43 13.08
CA LEU A 72 -9.05 8.83 13.31
C LEU A 72 -8.44 9.05 14.69
N ASP A 73 -8.83 8.26 15.68
CA ASP A 73 -8.26 8.34 17.02
C ASP A 73 -6.79 7.88 17.01
N PHE A 74 -6.45 6.86 16.25
CA PHE A 74 -5.06 6.43 16.03
C PHE A 74 -4.19 7.54 15.41
N VAL A 75 -4.74 8.25 14.42
CA VAL A 75 -4.05 9.38 13.78
C VAL A 75 -3.84 10.52 14.77
N ARG A 76 -4.85 10.82 15.59
CA ARG A 76 -4.78 11.86 16.64
C ARG A 76 -3.73 11.55 17.70
N GLU A 77 -3.50 10.26 17.98
CA GLU A 77 -2.48 9.80 18.91
C GLU A 77 -1.06 9.79 18.32
N GLY A 78 -0.89 10.11 17.03
CA GLY A 78 0.41 10.13 16.36
C GLY A 78 1.09 8.76 16.28
N ARG A 79 0.30 7.69 16.26
CA ARG A 79 0.82 6.33 16.18
C ARG A 79 1.33 5.99 14.78
N VAL A 80 2.27 5.06 14.73
CA VAL A 80 2.74 4.49 13.46
C VAL A 80 1.64 3.65 12.85
N LEU A 81 1.35 3.91 11.59
CA LEU A 81 0.47 3.10 10.76
C LEU A 81 1.30 2.27 9.78
N THR A 82 0.74 1.16 9.39
CA THR A 82 1.21 0.35 8.27
C THR A 82 0.33 0.62 7.07
N PHE A 83 0.93 0.76 5.90
CA PHE A 83 0.20 0.85 4.64
C PHE A 83 0.77 -0.15 3.66
N GLU A 84 -0.11 -0.87 3.00
CA GLU A 84 0.26 -1.88 2.03
C GLU A 84 -0.50 -1.65 0.73
N VAL A 85 0.18 -1.90 -0.39
CA VAL A 85 -0.42 -1.93 -1.72
C VAL A 85 0.21 -3.02 -2.56
N ASP A 86 -0.60 -3.71 -3.34
CA ASP A 86 -0.16 -4.78 -4.21
C ASP A 86 -0.88 -4.74 -5.56
N ALA A 87 -0.28 -5.37 -6.54
CA ALA A 87 -0.93 -5.75 -7.76
C ALA A 87 -0.48 -7.16 -8.15
N VAL A 88 -1.45 -8.02 -8.39
CA VAL A 88 -1.21 -9.42 -8.74
C VAL A 88 -1.87 -9.74 -10.07
N GLU A 89 -1.17 -10.53 -10.88
CA GLU A 89 -1.68 -11.11 -12.12
C GLU A 89 -1.69 -12.63 -11.98
N PRO A 90 -2.82 -13.21 -11.54
CA PRO A 90 -2.91 -14.62 -11.22
C PRO A 90 -2.62 -15.54 -12.41
N ALA A 91 -3.00 -15.11 -13.62
CA ALA A 91 -2.78 -15.89 -14.84
C ALA A 91 -1.29 -16.14 -15.13
N PHE A 92 -0.46 -15.19 -14.74
CA PHE A 92 1.00 -15.23 -14.93
C PHE A 92 1.76 -15.58 -13.64
N GLN A 93 1.07 -15.71 -12.53
CA GLN A 93 1.66 -15.90 -11.21
C GLN A 93 2.75 -14.86 -10.93
N ALA A 94 2.50 -13.62 -11.33
CA ALA A 94 3.38 -12.48 -11.20
C ALA A 94 2.69 -11.39 -10.37
N GLY A 95 3.48 -10.49 -9.81
CA GLY A 95 2.94 -9.38 -9.05
C GLY A 95 4.02 -8.62 -8.31
N TRP A 96 3.59 -7.61 -7.58
CA TRP A 96 4.43 -6.84 -6.68
C TRP A 96 3.64 -6.42 -5.46
N SER A 97 4.34 -6.15 -4.38
CA SER A 97 3.76 -5.53 -3.19
C SER A 97 4.73 -4.49 -2.63
N VAL A 98 4.16 -3.44 -2.04
CA VAL A 98 4.89 -2.38 -1.34
C VAL A 98 4.30 -2.23 0.04
N LEU A 99 5.16 -2.24 1.06
CA LEU A 99 4.84 -2.05 2.46
C LEU A 99 5.49 -0.78 2.97
N VAL A 100 4.71 0.05 3.64
CA VAL A 100 5.14 1.34 4.20
C VAL A 100 4.82 1.38 5.69
N PHE A 101 5.77 1.92 6.46
CA PHE A 101 5.55 2.32 7.85
C PHE A 101 5.74 3.83 7.97
N GLY A 102 4.85 4.49 8.67
CA GLY A 102 4.93 5.92 8.84
C GLY A 102 3.99 6.47 9.90
N THR A 103 4.14 7.73 10.23
CA THR A 103 3.20 8.46 11.08
C THR A 103 2.17 9.16 10.21
N ALA A 104 0.94 9.14 10.68
CA ALA A 104 -0.16 9.77 9.99
C ALA A 104 -0.60 11.05 10.72
N GLU A 105 -0.98 12.05 9.94
CA GLU A 105 -1.46 13.33 10.43
C GLU A 105 -2.74 13.72 9.71
N MET A 106 -3.61 14.47 10.41
CA MET A 106 -4.78 15.07 9.79
C MET A 106 -4.34 16.24 8.91
N ILE A 107 -4.77 16.25 7.66
CA ILE A 107 -4.54 17.36 6.75
C ILE A 107 -5.63 18.41 6.98
N THR A 108 -5.25 19.55 7.52
CA THR A 108 -6.17 20.65 7.86
C THR A 108 -5.92 21.90 7.03
N SER A 109 -4.80 22.01 6.33
CA SER A 109 -4.45 23.17 5.49
C SER A 109 -5.37 23.23 4.26
N PRO A 110 -6.13 24.33 4.07
CA PRO A 110 -7.01 24.50 2.91
C PRO A 110 -6.27 24.40 1.57
N ALA A 111 -5.05 24.94 1.50
CA ALA A 111 -4.22 24.89 0.30
C ALA A 111 -3.79 23.46 -0.05
N GLN A 112 -3.47 22.65 0.97
CA GLN A 112 -3.12 21.24 0.79
C GLN A 112 -4.35 20.41 0.40
N ILE A 113 -5.49 20.66 1.05
CA ILE A 113 -6.76 20.00 0.71
C ILE A 113 -7.12 20.26 -0.76
N HIS A 114 -7.05 21.52 -1.19
CA HIS A 114 -7.35 21.88 -2.58
C HIS A 114 -6.42 21.15 -3.58
N ARG A 115 -5.12 21.04 -3.26
CA ARG A 115 -4.18 20.28 -4.10
C ARG A 115 -4.54 18.80 -4.18
N ILE A 116 -4.90 18.19 -3.05
CA ILE A 116 -5.30 16.78 -2.96
C ILE A 116 -6.57 16.51 -3.77
N GLU A 117 -7.54 17.41 -3.74
CA GLU A 117 -8.76 17.31 -4.53
C GLU A 117 -8.48 17.29 -6.03
N GLN A 118 -7.45 18.00 -6.48
CA GLN A 118 -7.00 17.97 -7.88
C GLN A 118 -6.31 16.66 -8.27
N LEU A 119 -5.79 15.90 -7.31
CA LEU A 119 -5.24 14.55 -7.55
C LEU A 119 -6.31 13.47 -7.72
N HIS A 120 -7.60 13.87 -7.74
CA HIS A 120 -8.74 12.99 -7.98
C HIS A 120 -8.85 11.82 -6.99
N LEU A 121 -8.54 12.06 -5.72
CA LEU A 121 -8.83 11.11 -4.66
C LEU A 121 -10.36 10.95 -4.52
N ALA A 122 -10.93 10.09 -5.33
CA ALA A 122 -12.35 9.78 -5.30
C ALA A 122 -12.59 8.53 -4.43
N PRO A 123 -13.18 8.66 -3.25
CA PRO A 123 -13.59 7.49 -2.48
C PRO A 123 -14.72 6.75 -3.20
N TRP A 124 -14.64 5.44 -3.27
CA TRP A 124 -15.69 4.62 -3.87
C TRP A 124 -16.97 4.59 -3.03
N ALA A 125 -16.86 4.90 -1.74
CA ALA A 125 -18.00 5.06 -0.85
C ALA A 125 -18.17 6.54 -0.48
N PRO A 126 -19.42 7.08 -0.46
CA PRO A 126 -19.67 8.42 0.03
C PRO A 126 -19.33 8.51 1.51
N LEU A 127 -18.41 9.40 1.87
CA LEU A 127 -18.04 9.68 3.24
C LEU A 127 -18.77 10.94 3.70
N ARG A 128 -19.53 10.84 4.80
CA ARG A 128 -19.97 12.01 5.56
C ARG A 128 -18.80 12.48 6.41
N ASP A 129 -18.65 13.79 6.54
CA ASP A 129 -17.58 14.41 7.36
C ASP A 129 -16.17 13.89 7.00
N ARG A 130 -15.85 14.01 5.71
CA ARG A 130 -14.60 13.53 5.13
C ARG A 130 -13.39 14.23 5.72
N VAL A 131 -12.48 13.47 6.30
CA VAL A 131 -11.19 13.93 6.81
C VAL A 131 -10.07 13.36 5.93
N PHE A 132 -9.13 14.20 5.52
CA PHE A 132 -7.93 13.78 4.80
C PHE A 132 -6.82 13.46 5.78
N ILE A 133 -6.16 12.34 5.56
CA ILE A 133 -5.04 11.84 6.34
C ILE A 133 -3.81 11.76 5.43
N GLY A 134 -2.70 12.34 5.86
CA GLY A 134 -1.40 12.20 5.23
C GLY A 134 -0.54 11.24 6.03
N LEU A 135 -0.05 10.18 5.42
CA LEU A 135 0.88 9.23 5.98
C LEU A 135 2.27 9.50 5.39
N SER A 136 3.18 10.02 6.22
CA SER A 136 4.57 10.24 5.83
C SER A 136 5.33 8.93 5.71
N VAL A 137 6.01 8.69 4.59
CA VAL A 137 6.77 7.46 4.33
C VAL A 137 8.09 7.50 5.10
N HIS A 138 8.19 6.81 6.25
CA HIS A 138 9.43 6.66 7.01
C HIS A 138 10.25 5.47 6.49
N GLU A 139 9.62 4.31 6.47
CA GLU A 139 10.22 3.08 5.94
C GLU A 139 9.36 2.56 4.82
N ILE A 140 10.00 2.08 3.77
CA ILE A 140 9.35 1.48 2.62
C ILE A 140 10.13 0.27 2.17
N SER A 141 9.44 -0.79 1.86
CA SER A 141 10.00 -2.01 1.28
C SER A 141 9.07 -2.55 0.21
N GLY A 142 9.63 -3.20 -0.78
CA GLY A 142 8.82 -3.82 -1.83
C GLY A 142 9.41 -5.13 -2.31
N ARG A 143 8.54 -5.93 -2.90
CA ARG A 143 8.90 -7.22 -3.49
C ARG A 143 8.20 -7.37 -4.83
N ARG A 144 8.88 -8.01 -5.75
CA ARG A 144 8.33 -8.38 -7.05
C ARG A 144 8.49 -9.87 -7.27
N LEU A 145 7.42 -10.49 -7.73
CA LEU A 145 7.44 -11.82 -8.30
C LEU A 145 7.39 -11.65 -9.82
N PRO A 146 8.54 -11.84 -10.53
CA PRO A 146 8.60 -11.60 -11.96
C PRO A 146 7.83 -12.66 -12.74
N LEU A 147 7.43 -12.32 -13.97
CA LEU A 147 6.85 -13.26 -14.93
C LEU A 147 7.78 -14.46 -15.13
N HIS A 148 7.23 -15.67 -14.96
CA HIS A 148 8.00 -16.87 -15.26
C HIS A 148 7.97 -17.16 -16.77
N PRO A 149 9.11 -17.12 -17.48
CA PRO A 149 9.14 -17.23 -18.94
C PRO A 149 8.59 -18.57 -19.48
N GLY A 150 8.53 -19.62 -18.66
CA GLY A 150 8.09 -20.96 -19.05
C GLY A 150 6.59 -21.28 -18.86
N LYS A 151 5.81 -20.33 -18.35
CA LYS A 151 4.37 -20.57 -18.04
C LYS A 151 3.39 -19.95 -19.05
N ILE A 152 3.86 -19.24 -20.06
CA ILE A 152 3.00 -18.67 -21.10
C ILE A 152 2.73 -19.74 -22.16
N THR A 153 1.66 -20.53 -21.97
CA THR A 153 1.16 -21.43 -23.00
C THR A 153 0.13 -20.65 -23.84
N PHE A 154 0.51 -20.24 -25.02
CA PHE A 154 -0.45 -19.71 -25.98
C PHE A 154 -1.29 -20.88 -26.51
N VAL A 155 -2.54 -21.00 -26.06
CA VAL A 155 -3.50 -21.89 -26.70
C VAL A 155 -3.89 -21.26 -28.04
N ARG A 156 -3.33 -21.75 -29.13
CA ARG A 156 -3.77 -21.42 -30.47
C ARG A 156 -5.15 -22.02 -30.65
N GLN A 157 -6.20 -21.23 -30.62
CA GLN A 157 -7.50 -21.69 -31.12
C GLN A 157 -7.34 -21.89 -32.63
N SER A 158 -7.43 -23.14 -33.05
CA SER A 158 -7.57 -23.47 -34.48
C SER A 158 -8.95 -23.04 -34.96
N PRO A 159 -9.09 -22.58 -36.23
CA PRO A 159 -10.33 -22.08 -36.80
C PRO A 159 -11.43 -23.13 -36.88
#